data_2358c4d7fbd372b4ada0f77d877975d6
#
_entry.id   2358c4d7fbd372b4ada0f77d877975d6
#
_cell.length_a   1.000
_cell.length_b   1.000
_cell.length_c   1.000
_cell.angle_alpha   90.00
_cell.angle_beta   90.00
_cell.angle_gamma   90.00
#
_symmetry.space_group_name_H-M   'P 1'
#
loop_
_entity.id
_entity.type
_entity.pdbx_description
1 polymer ?
#
loop_
_entity_poly.entity_id
_entity_poly.type
_entity_poly.pdbx_seq_one_letter_code
_entity_poly.pdbx_strand_id
1 'polypeptide(L)'
;MVIVGAGFAGYNAARGLRKYAPDAEIVMINPTDYFLYLPLLPEVAAGLLEPRRISVSLPDRLRGVTLVLGTVTHIDLEDHKVEWLDPEGRPGGIEFDRLVLAAGSVNKLLPIPGVAEYAYGFRSIAEALFLRDHITRQLELAATTADRDERDARCTFVVVGAGYTGTEVAAQGQLFTERVARQLPALRNQPMRWLLADLADRLLPGLHPRMSATADRVLRRRGVEIRVGQSVQYAGVDSLRRTTGEEIATRSLIWCVGVRPDPLVEGLELPTDHGRLQVHETLVVRGRAHVFACGDCAAVPDVTRPGSITGMTAQHAQRQGRLVARNVAASLRGDDLEPYKHHDLGFLVDLGGWAAAANPLNVPMSGPAAKAVTRGYHLYSLPGNRTRTGLDWAVNAVLPPRAVQFGLVGRLNQATSPGTRFSS
;
A
#
# COMPACT_ATOMS: atom_id res chain seq x y z
N MET A 1 -20.79 -15.82 -9.99
CA MET A 1 -19.77 -15.67 -8.92
C MET A 1 -19.41 -14.19 -8.77
N VAL A 2 -19.28 -13.72 -7.53
CA VAL A 2 -18.94 -12.32 -7.25
C VAL A 2 -17.58 -12.23 -6.53
N ILE A 3 -16.74 -11.29 -6.94
CA ILE A 3 -15.46 -10.97 -6.32
C ILE A 3 -15.53 -9.53 -5.81
N VAL A 4 -15.29 -9.34 -4.51
CA VAL A 4 -15.24 -8.01 -3.89
C VAL A 4 -13.80 -7.55 -3.74
N GLY A 5 -13.44 -6.51 -4.47
CA GLY A 5 -12.10 -5.91 -4.46
C GLY A 5 -11.16 -6.45 -5.54
N ALA A 6 -10.40 -5.54 -6.17
CA ALA A 6 -9.43 -5.82 -7.24
C ALA A 6 -7.96 -5.62 -6.82
N GLY A 7 -7.65 -5.75 -5.53
CA GLY A 7 -6.28 -5.78 -5.03
C GLY A 7 -5.51 -7.02 -5.46
N PHE A 8 -4.34 -7.28 -4.86
CA PHE A 8 -3.51 -8.44 -5.21
C PHE A 8 -4.25 -9.77 -5.17
N ALA A 9 -5.11 -9.97 -4.18
CA ALA A 9 -5.89 -11.21 -4.05
C ALA A 9 -6.98 -11.30 -5.11
N GLY A 10 -7.88 -10.30 -5.20
CA GLY A 10 -9.01 -10.31 -6.13
C GLY A 10 -8.61 -10.33 -7.61
N TYR A 11 -7.60 -9.54 -7.99
CA TYR A 11 -7.05 -9.58 -9.36
C TYR A 11 -6.57 -11.00 -9.75
N ASN A 12 -5.82 -11.67 -8.86
CA ASN A 12 -5.33 -13.02 -9.14
C ASN A 12 -6.44 -14.07 -9.04
N ALA A 13 -7.45 -13.87 -8.20
CA ALA A 13 -8.66 -14.70 -8.13
C ALA A 13 -9.44 -14.65 -9.45
N ALA A 14 -9.78 -13.45 -9.93
CA ALA A 14 -10.49 -13.26 -11.19
C ALA A 14 -9.75 -13.88 -12.39
N ARG A 15 -8.44 -13.61 -12.48
CA ARG A 15 -7.59 -14.17 -13.52
C ARG A 15 -7.53 -15.69 -13.49
N GLY A 16 -7.50 -16.28 -12.29
CA GLY A 16 -7.50 -17.73 -12.12
C GLY A 16 -8.85 -18.35 -12.46
N LEU A 17 -9.95 -17.75 -12.02
CA LEU A 17 -11.31 -18.22 -12.28
C LEU A 17 -11.62 -18.29 -13.78
N ARG A 18 -11.18 -17.31 -14.56
CA ARG A 18 -11.31 -17.38 -16.04
C ARG A 18 -10.67 -18.61 -16.64
N LYS A 19 -9.63 -19.17 -16.00
CA LYS A 19 -8.95 -20.38 -16.43
C LYS A 19 -9.60 -21.66 -15.93
N TYR A 20 -10.05 -21.68 -14.66
CA TYR A 20 -10.50 -22.89 -13.97
C TYR A 20 -12.03 -23.09 -14.02
N ALA A 21 -12.79 -22.03 -14.30
CA ALA A 21 -14.23 -22.04 -14.47
C ALA A 21 -14.60 -21.13 -15.67
N PRO A 22 -14.23 -21.49 -16.92
CA PRO A 22 -14.38 -20.64 -18.11
C PRO A 22 -15.82 -20.31 -18.45
N ASP A 23 -16.77 -21.22 -18.13
CA ASP A 23 -18.19 -21.06 -18.41
C ASP A 23 -18.95 -20.30 -17.33
N ALA A 24 -18.32 -19.99 -16.22
CA ALA A 24 -18.97 -19.28 -15.14
C ALA A 24 -18.99 -17.77 -15.40
N GLU A 25 -20.11 -17.14 -15.06
CA GLU A 25 -20.22 -15.69 -14.99
C GLU A 25 -19.43 -15.16 -13.79
N ILE A 26 -18.49 -14.25 -14.05
CA ILE A 26 -17.64 -13.65 -13.04
C ILE A 26 -17.87 -12.15 -13.01
N VAL A 27 -18.34 -11.64 -11.89
CA VAL A 27 -18.54 -10.21 -11.64
C VAL A 27 -17.55 -9.76 -10.59
N MET A 28 -16.80 -8.70 -10.86
CA MET A 28 -15.88 -8.06 -9.92
C MET A 28 -16.41 -6.69 -9.56
N ILE A 29 -16.59 -6.42 -8.26
CA ILE A 29 -16.99 -5.11 -7.76
C ILE A 29 -15.78 -4.43 -7.16
N ASN A 30 -15.43 -3.25 -7.68
CA ASN A 30 -14.27 -2.48 -7.23
C ASN A 30 -14.50 -0.98 -7.47
N PRO A 31 -14.06 -0.08 -6.56
CA PRO A 31 -14.28 1.36 -6.73
C PRO A 31 -13.48 2.00 -7.87
N THR A 32 -12.48 1.29 -8.42
CA THR A 32 -11.65 1.77 -9.53
C THR A 32 -11.56 0.74 -10.65
N ASP A 33 -11.25 1.19 -11.86
CA ASP A 33 -11.09 0.35 -13.05
C ASP A 33 -9.68 -0.25 -13.20
N TYR A 34 -8.85 -0.13 -12.16
CA TYR A 34 -7.47 -0.61 -12.22
C TYR A 34 -7.06 -1.42 -10.98
N PHE A 35 -6.14 -2.34 -11.19
CA PHE A 35 -5.34 -2.95 -10.15
C PHE A 35 -4.12 -2.06 -9.86
N LEU A 36 -3.91 -1.71 -8.61
CA LEU A 36 -2.74 -0.94 -8.16
C LEU A 36 -1.59 -1.85 -7.75
N TYR A 37 -0.45 -1.72 -8.44
CA TYR A 37 0.79 -2.37 -8.02
C TYR A 37 1.51 -1.55 -6.95
N LEU A 38 1.00 -1.65 -5.73
CA LEU A 38 1.35 -0.85 -4.55
C LEU A 38 2.86 -0.76 -4.23
N PRO A 39 3.69 -1.82 -4.41
CA PRO A 39 5.11 -1.76 -4.05
C PRO A 39 5.93 -0.68 -4.76
N LEU A 40 5.45 -0.14 -5.87
CA LEU A 40 6.12 0.95 -6.60
C LEU A 40 5.51 2.34 -6.31
N LEU A 41 4.57 2.44 -5.38
CA LEU A 41 3.94 3.71 -5.02
C LEU A 41 4.93 4.75 -4.48
N PRO A 42 5.96 4.41 -3.67
CA PRO A 42 6.98 5.36 -3.25
C PRO A 42 7.73 6.02 -4.41
N GLU A 43 7.97 5.31 -5.51
CA GLU A 43 8.61 5.88 -6.70
C GLU A 43 7.68 6.88 -7.43
N VAL A 44 6.35 6.69 -7.37
CA VAL A 44 5.37 7.65 -7.89
C VAL A 44 5.38 8.93 -7.05
N ALA A 45 5.38 8.83 -5.73
CA ALA A 45 5.46 9.97 -4.83
C ALA A 45 6.79 10.75 -4.97
N ALA A 46 7.87 10.06 -5.34
CA ALA A 46 9.16 10.70 -5.62
C ALA A 46 9.31 11.21 -7.07
N GLY A 47 8.25 11.10 -7.90
CA GLY A 47 8.26 11.53 -9.29
C GLY A 47 9.18 10.71 -10.20
N LEU A 48 9.52 9.47 -9.82
CA LEU A 48 10.35 8.55 -10.61
C LEU A 48 9.52 7.70 -11.57
N LEU A 49 8.25 7.49 -11.26
CA LEU A 49 7.31 6.77 -12.11
C LEU A 49 6.02 7.58 -12.27
N GLU A 50 5.47 7.51 -13.47
CA GLU A 50 4.11 8.02 -13.70
C GLU A 50 3.07 7.05 -13.10
N PRO A 51 1.95 7.55 -12.53
CA PRO A 51 0.91 6.70 -11.93
C PRO A 51 0.43 5.57 -12.81
N ARG A 52 0.30 5.82 -14.13
CA ARG A 52 -0.14 4.84 -15.13
C ARG A 52 0.82 3.64 -15.27
N ARG A 53 2.05 3.73 -14.76
CA ARG A 53 3.00 2.59 -14.80
C ARG A 53 2.63 1.50 -13.83
N ILE A 54 2.06 1.88 -12.70
CA ILE A 54 1.68 0.98 -11.62
C ILE A 54 0.17 0.73 -11.54
N SER A 55 -0.63 1.44 -12.34
CA SER A 55 -2.07 1.20 -12.52
C SER A 55 -2.28 0.27 -13.71
N VAL A 56 -2.88 -0.86 -13.47
CA VAL A 56 -3.11 -1.89 -14.48
C VAL A 56 -4.60 -1.97 -14.78
N SER A 57 -5.01 -1.61 -15.99
CA SER A 57 -6.41 -1.63 -16.43
C SER A 57 -7.02 -3.01 -16.22
N LEU A 58 -8.10 -3.09 -15.46
CA LEU A 58 -8.83 -4.33 -15.20
C LEU A 58 -9.55 -4.81 -16.47
N PRO A 59 -10.27 -3.95 -17.23
CA PRO A 59 -10.93 -4.38 -18.46
C PRO A 59 -9.97 -4.97 -19.49
N ASP A 60 -8.76 -4.40 -19.63
CA ASP A 60 -7.78 -4.91 -20.58
C ASP A 60 -7.19 -6.26 -20.17
N ARG A 61 -7.08 -6.52 -18.88
CA ARG A 61 -6.39 -7.69 -18.32
C ARG A 61 -7.30 -8.82 -17.89
N LEU A 62 -8.54 -8.52 -17.60
CA LEU A 62 -9.53 -9.48 -17.11
C LEU A 62 -10.68 -9.67 -18.12
N ARG A 63 -10.32 -9.92 -19.39
CA ARG A 63 -11.32 -10.19 -20.42
C ARG A 63 -12.25 -11.33 -20.01
N GLY A 64 -13.56 -11.10 -20.14
CA GLY A 64 -14.60 -12.04 -19.72
C GLY A 64 -14.88 -12.03 -18.21
N VAL A 65 -14.44 -11.02 -17.49
CA VAL A 65 -14.90 -10.64 -16.15
C VAL A 65 -15.68 -9.34 -16.29
N THR A 66 -16.90 -9.31 -15.78
CA THR A 66 -17.70 -8.09 -15.71
C THR A 66 -17.22 -7.23 -14.57
N LEU A 67 -16.70 -6.05 -14.87
CA LEU A 67 -16.30 -5.07 -13.86
C LEU A 67 -17.49 -4.17 -13.52
N VAL A 68 -17.87 -4.14 -12.25
CA VAL A 68 -18.81 -3.18 -11.67
C VAL A 68 -18.01 -2.15 -10.89
N LEU A 69 -18.06 -0.88 -11.35
CA LEU A 69 -17.47 0.24 -10.60
C LEU A 69 -18.37 0.59 -9.43
N GLY A 70 -17.92 0.32 -8.23
CA GLY A 70 -18.70 0.58 -7.03
C GLY A 70 -17.96 0.22 -5.75
N THR A 71 -18.41 0.84 -4.67
CA THR A 71 -17.98 0.50 -3.30
C THR A 71 -19.04 -0.36 -2.67
N VAL A 72 -18.69 -1.60 -2.31
CA VAL A 72 -19.59 -2.51 -1.60
C VAL A 72 -19.92 -1.92 -0.23
N THR A 73 -21.22 -1.83 0.06
CA THR A 73 -21.73 -1.24 1.30
C THR A 73 -22.34 -2.28 2.22
N HIS A 74 -22.90 -3.36 1.66
CA HIS A 74 -23.53 -4.42 2.41
C HIS A 74 -23.41 -5.77 1.69
N ILE A 75 -23.33 -6.85 2.46
CA ILE A 75 -23.34 -8.22 1.97
C ILE A 75 -24.30 -9.01 2.84
N ASP A 76 -25.40 -9.45 2.24
CA ASP A 76 -26.32 -10.37 2.85
C ASP A 76 -25.88 -11.82 2.53
N LEU A 77 -25.42 -12.51 3.58
CA LEU A 77 -24.92 -13.87 3.47
C LEU A 77 -26.02 -14.94 3.50
N GLU A 78 -27.22 -14.60 3.97
CA GLU A 78 -28.39 -15.50 3.97
C GLU A 78 -29.11 -15.46 2.61
N ASP A 79 -29.33 -14.26 2.09
CA ASP A 79 -29.95 -14.05 0.78
C ASP A 79 -28.94 -14.11 -0.38
N HIS A 80 -27.66 -14.40 -0.09
CA HIS A 80 -26.58 -14.47 -1.08
C HIS A 80 -26.49 -13.23 -1.98
N LYS A 81 -26.58 -12.04 -1.43
CA LYS A 81 -26.63 -10.77 -2.15
C LYS A 81 -25.49 -9.83 -1.76
N VAL A 82 -24.91 -9.15 -2.74
CA VAL A 82 -23.94 -8.05 -2.53
C VAL A 82 -24.55 -6.75 -3.00
N GLU A 83 -24.46 -5.71 -2.18
CA GLU A 83 -24.96 -4.37 -2.49
C GLU A 83 -23.79 -3.37 -2.52
N TRP A 84 -23.87 -2.39 -3.43
CA TRP A 84 -22.84 -1.37 -3.61
C TRP A 84 -23.46 -0.01 -3.96
N LEU A 85 -22.67 1.03 -3.82
CA LEU A 85 -22.90 2.33 -4.41
C LEU A 85 -21.93 2.56 -5.57
N ASP A 86 -22.45 3.01 -6.70
CA ASP A 86 -21.62 3.44 -7.83
C ASP A 86 -20.91 4.79 -7.52
N PRO A 87 -20.01 5.26 -8.38
CA PRO A 87 -19.33 6.56 -8.16
C PRO A 87 -20.27 7.77 -8.11
N GLU A 88 -21.50 7.65 -8.60
CA GLU A 88 -22.52 8.70 -8.56
C GLU A 88 -23.46 8.53 -7.34
N GLY A 89 -23.23 7.53 -6.50
CA GLY A 89 -24.01 7.26 -5.29
C GLY A 89 -25.30 6.47 -5.55
N ARG A 90 -25.48 5.90 -6.74
CA ARG A 90 -26.66 5.08 -7.04
C ARG A 90 -26.45 3.66 -6.51
N PRO A 91 -27.50 3.07 -5.87
CA PRO A 91 -27.41 1.72 -5.36
C PRO A 91 -27.48 0.68 -6.48
N GLY A 92 -26.73 -0.41 -6.32
CA GLY A 92 -26.81 -1.61 -7.11
C GLY A 92 -26.77 -2.85 -6.24
N GLY A 93 -27.22 -4.00 -6.78
CA GLY A 93 -27.21 -5.28 -6.07
C GLY A 93 -27.10 -6.45 -7.04
N ILE A 94 -26.46 -7.55 -6.59
CA ILE A 94 -26.32 -8.77 -7.36
C ILE A 94 -26.31 -9.98 -6.43
N GLU A 95 -26.93 -11.06 -6.86
CA GLU A 95 -26.90 -12.36 -6.19
C GLU A 95 -25.66 -13.16 -6.60
N PHE A 96 -25.26 -14.11 -5.74
CA PHE A 96 -24.09 -14.96 -6.00
C PHE A 96 -24.29 -16.42 -5.57
N ASP A 97 -23.78 -17.36 -6.37
CA ASP A 97 -23.60 -18.76 -5.95
C ASP A 97 -22.32 -18.95 -5.15
N ARG A 98 -21.29 -18.18 -5.46
CA ARG A 98 -20.00 -18.15 -4.76
C ARG A 98 -19.52 -16.71 -4.62
N LEU A 99 -19.03 -16.39 -3.42
CA LEU A 99 -18.48 -15.08 -3.11
C LEU A 99 -16.99 -15.19 -2.76
N VAL A 100 -16.17 -14.29 -3.34
CA VAL A 100 -14.77 -14.12 -2.97
C VAL A 100 -14.57 -12.74 -2.35
N LEU A 101 -14.31 -12.71 -1.04
CA LEU A 101 -13.99 -11.50 -0.30
C LEU A 101 -12.49 -11.22 -0.40
N ALA A 102 -12.13 -10.19 -1.13
CA ALA A 102 -10.76 -9.72 -1.33
C ALA A 102 -10.66 -8.20 -1.09
N ALA A 103 -11.46 -7.68 -0.14
CA ALA A 103 -11.61 -6.26 0.18
C ALA A 103 -10.28 -5.61 0.63
N GLY A 104 -9.32 -6.41 1.07
CA GLY A 104 -8.00 -5.92 1.44
C GLY A 104 -7.96 -5.26 2.82
N SER A 105 -7.31 -4.10 2.89
CA SER A 105 -7.06 -3.38 4.15
C SER A 105 -7.03 -1.88 3.91
N VAL A 106 -7.17 -1.10 4.98
CA VAL A 106 -7.09 0.37 5.01
C VAL A 106 -5.97 0.83 5.95
N ASN A 107 -5.59 2.10 5.88
CA ASN A 107 -4.61 2.69 6.80
C ASN A 107 -5.07 2.50 8.26
N LYS A 108 -4.17 2.05 9.12
CA LYS A 108 -4.42 1.96 10.55
C LYS A 108 -4.21 3.33 11.19
N LEU A 109 -5.31 3.96 11.60
CA LEU A 109 -5.25 5.16 12.43
C LEU A 109 -5.19 4.76 13.89
N LEU A 110 -4.27 5.39 14.61
CA LEU A 110 -4.25 5.31 16.06
C LEU A 110 -5.06 6.49 16.63
N PRO A 111 -5.69 6.34 17.80
CA PRO A 111 -6.47 7.40 18.43
C PRO A 111 -5.55 8.46 19.09
N ILE A 112 -4.71 9.07 18.28
CA ILE A 112 -3.80 10.14 18.68
C ILE A 112 -4.43 11.45 18.24
N PRO A 113 -4.63 12.44 19.16
CA PRO A 113 -5.22 13.72 18.81
C PRO A 113 -4.53 14.40 17.63
N GLY A 114 -5.31 14.82 16.66
CA GLY A 114 -4.88 15.54 15.46
C GLY A 114 -4.30 14.66 14.34
N VAL A 115 -4.06 13.36 14.56
CA VAL A 115 -3.52 12.49 13.50
C VAL A 115 -4.54 12.32 12.37
N ALA A 116 -5.81 12.13 12.68
CA ALA A 116 -6.86 11.99 11.66
C ALA A 116 -7.02 13.26 10.80
N GLU A 117 -6.73 14.43 11.35
CA GLU A 117 -6.91 15.74 10.71
C GLU A 117 -5.68 16.21 9.95
N TYR A 118 -4.48 15.91 10.46
CA TYR A 118 -3.23 16.52 9.96
C TYR A 118 -2.24 15.56 9.33
N ALA A 119 -2.37 14.25 9.56
CA ALA A 119 -1.47 13.28 8.94
C ALA A 119 -1.88 12.94 7.49
N TYR A 120 -0.91 12.64 6.66
CA TYR A 120 -1.09 12.21 5.27
C TYR A 120 -0.91 10.70 5.17
N GLY A 121 -1.93 9.97 4.73
CA GLY A 121 -1.84 8.55 4.44
C GLY A 121 -0.96 8.26 3.22
N PHE A 122 -0.61 6.98 3.03
CA PHE A 122 0.19 6.57 1.89
C PHE A 122 -0.18 5.16 1.43
N ARG A 123 -1.25 5.05 0.63
CA ARG A 123 -1.76 3.75 0.16
C ARG A 123 -2.41 3.79 -1.23
N SER A 124 -2.78 4.97 -1.72
CA SER A 124 -3.44 5.16 -3.01
C SER A 124 -2.61 6.03 -3.95
N ILE A 125 -2.96 6.00 -5.24
CA ILE A 125 -2.35 6.91 -6.22
C ILE A 125 -2.64 8.37 -5.86
N ALA A 126 -3.86 8.65 -5.42
CA ALA A 126 -4.25 10.00 -5.02
C ALA A 126 -3.38 10.51 -3.86
N GLU A 127 -3.14 9.69 -2.83
CA GLU A 127 -2.26 10.03 -1.71
C GLU A 127 -0.80 10.23 -2.15
N ALA A 128 -0.29 9.39 -3.06
CA ALA A 128 1.08 9.53 -3.58
C ALA A 128 1.26 10.81 -4.41
N LEU A 129 0.29 11.14 -5.26
CA LEU A 129 0.28 12.38 -6.04
C LEU A 129 0.14 13.60 -5.14
N PHE A 130 -0.78 13.54 -4.18
CA PHE A 130 -0.93 14.60 -3.19
C PHE A 130 0.37 14.83 -2.41
N LEU A 131 1.01 13.76 -1.92
CA LEU A 131 2.26 13.87 -1.17
C LEU A 131 3.38 14.50 -2.02
N ARG A 132 3.50 14.11 -3.28
CA ARG A 132 4.46 14.73 -4.22
C ARG A 132 4.21 16.23 -4.38
N ASP A 133 2.96 16.61 -4.64
CA ASP A 133 2.57 18.01 -4.82
C ASP A 133 2.73 18.79 -3.51
N HIS A 134 2.38 18.17 -2.37
CA HIS A 134 2.56 18.77 -1.05
C HIS A 134 4.03 19.05 -0.76
N ILE A 135 4.92 18.08 -0.92
CA ILE A 135 6.36 18.26 -0.71
C ILE A 135 6.90 19.38 -1.60
N THR A 136 6.56 19.37 -2.90
CA THR A 136 7.00 20.41 -3.83
C THR A 136 6.51 21.79 -3.38
N ARG A 137 5.24 21.91 -3.00
CA ARG A 137 4.65 23.16 -2.49
C ARG A 137 5.33 23.66 -1.23
N GLN A 138 5.63 22.75 -0.28
CA GLN A 138 6.33 23.16 0.95
C GLN A 138 7.71 23.74 0.65
N LEU A 139 8.45 23.16 -0.30
CA LEU A 139 9.75 23.67 -0.67
C LEU A 139 9.67 25.00 -1.45
N GLU A 140 8.69 25.19 -2.32
CA GLU A 140 8.46 26.46 -3.01
C GLU A 140 8.11 27.58 -2.04
N LEU A 141 7.23 27.29 -1.05
CA LEU A 141 6.89 28.24 0.01
C LEU A 141 8.08 28.53 0.94
N ALA A 142 8.89 27.52 1.25
CA ALA A 142 10.11 27.69 2.02
C ALA A 142 11.12 28.59 1.30
N ALA A 143 11.18 28.52 -0.04
CA ALA A 143 12.08 29.34 -0.85
C ALA A 143 11.69 30.83 -0.86
N THR A 144 10.44 31.17 -0.59
CA THR A 144 9.91 32.53 -0.64
C THR A 144 9.67 33.18 0.72
N THR A 145 9.66 32.42 1.80
CA THR A 145 9.49 32.98 3.17
C THR A 145 10.77 33.62 3.69
N ALA A 146 10.63 34.79 4.33
CA ALA A 146 11.71 35.45 5.05
C ALA A 146 11.92 34.88 6.47
N ASP A 147 10.87 34.31 7.07
CA ASP A 147 10.90 33.69 8.37
C ASP A 147 11.69 32.39 8.33
N ARG A 148 12.74 32.33 9.17
CA ARG A 148 13.64 31.18 9.25
C ARG A 148 12.95 29.96 9.89
N ASP A 149 12.20 30.16 10.94
CA ASP A 149 11.53 29.07 11.68
C ASP A 149 10.46 28.44 10.81
N GLU A 150 9.70 29.25 10.07
CA GLU A 150 8.72 28.74 9.09
C GLU A 150 9.41 28.01 7.93
N ARG A 151 10.55 28.50 7.45
CA ARG A 151 11.34 27.81 6.42
C ARG A 151 11.83 26.47 6.91
N ASP A 152 12.36 26.37 8.11
CA ASP A 152 12.83 25.13 8.73
C ASP A 152 11.67 24.14 8.92
N ALA A 153 10.50 24.60 9.38
CA ALA A 153 9.30 23.79 9.53
C ALA A 153 8.82 23.21 8.18
N ARG A 154 8.85 24.00 7.09
CA ARG A 154 8.49 23.55 5.74
C ARG A 154 9.49 22.57 5.13
N CYS A 155 10.76 22.65 5.51
CA CYS A 155 11.82 21.75 5.10
C CYS A 155 11.97 20.52 6.02
N THR A 156 11.06 20.36 7.00
CA THR A 156 11.02 19.23 7.94
C THR A 156 9.88 18.28 7.59
N PHE A 157 10.21 17.02 7.34
CA PHE A 157 9.28 15.95 6.95
C PHE A 157 9.35 14.82 7.96
N VAL A 158 8.21 14.46 8.55
CA VAL A 158 8.14 13.41 9.56
C VAL A 158 7.34 12.23 9.03
N VAL A 159 7.96 11.06 9.02
CA VAL A 159 7.32 9.78 8.69
C VAL A 159 7.15 8.98 9.97
N VAL A 160 5.94 8.53 10.25
CA VAL A 160 5.63 7.65 11.38
C VAL A 160 5.29 6.26 10.86
N GLY A 161 6.00 5.26 11.40
CA GLY A 161 5.95 3.88 10.96
C GLY A 161 7.16 3.48 10.11
N ALA A 162 8.10 2.73 10.70
CA ALA A 162 9.34 2.29 10.07
C ALA A 162 9.26 0.86 9.52
N GLY A 163 8.08 0.44 9.07
CA GLY A 163 7.87 -0.74 8.24
C GLY A 163 8.36 -0.50 6.81
N TYR A 164 7.96 -1.37 5.87
CA TYR A 164 8.34 -1.26 4.45
C TYR A 164 8.01 0.11 3.86
N THR A 165 6.73 0.49 3.90
CA THR A 165 6.23 1.71 3.29
C THR A 165 6.91 2.96 3.83
N GLY A 166 6.98 3.12 5.17
CA GLY A 166 7.58 4.33 5.75
C GLY A 166 9.07 4.41 5.50
N THR A 167 9.79 3.28 5.53
CA THR A 167 11.22 3.23 5.20
C THR A 167 11.48 3.64 3.74
N GLU A 168 10.68 3.15 2.80
CA GLU A 168 10.80 3.49 1.38
C GLU A 168 10.37 4.94 1.09
N VAL A 169 9.29 5.42 1.74
CA VAL A 169 8.84 6.81 1.63
C VAL A 169 9.90 7.77 2.14
N ALA A 170 10.50 7.50 3.31
CA ALA A 170 11.59 8.33 3.84
C ALA A 170 12.82 8.31 2.92
N ALA A 171 13.18 7.12 2.40
CA ALA A 171 14.32 6.96 1.50
C ALA A 171 14.15 7.70 0.16
N GLN A 172 12.98 7.57 -0.47
CA GLN A 172 12.67 8.20 -1.75
C GLN A 172 12.39 9.69 -1.59
N GLY A 173 11.65 10.07 -0.52
CA GLY A 173 11.30 11.46 -0.24
C GLY A 173 12.53 12.32 0.05
N GLN A 174 13.50 11.80 0.80
CA GLN A 174 14.76 12.49 1.06
C GLN A 174 15.50 12.81 -0.24
N LEU A 175 15.63 11.86 -1.16
CA LEU A 175 16.25 12.09 -2.46
C LEU A 175 15.42 13.04 -3.35
N PHE A 176 14.11 12.98 -3.24
CA PHE A 176 13.21 13.87 -3.97
C PHE A 176 13.37 15.31 -3.50
N THR A 177 13.32 15.55 -2.18
CA THR A 177 13.48 16.92 -1.63
C THR A 177 14.84 17.54 -1.94
N GLU A 178 15.93 16.76 -1.87
CA GLU A 178 17.25 17.26 -2.28
C GLU A 178 17.30 17.65 -3.76
N ARG A 179 16.64 16.86 -4.62
CA ARG A 179 16.56 17.17 -6.06
C ARG A 179 15.79 18.45 -6.32
N VAL A 180 14.64 18.66 -5.66
CA VAL A 180 13.84 19.87 -5.78
C VAL A 180 14.57 21.08 -5.22
N ALA A 181 15.18 20.96 -4.04
CA ALA A 181 15.92 22.04 -3.40
C ALA A 181 17.10 22.56 -4.26
N ARG A 182 17.79 21.68 -4.99
CA ARG A 182 18.86 22.10 -5.93
C ARG A 182 18.35 23.01 -7.05
N GLN A 183 17.07 22.93 -7.39
CA GLN A 183 16.44 23.78 -8.42
C GLN A 183 15.98 25.13 -7.87
N LEU A 184 15.95 25.30 -6.55
CA LEU A 184 15.51 26.49 -5.84
C LEU A 184 16.72 27.21 -5.21
N PRO A 185 17.23 28.31 -5.81
CA PRO A 185 18.44 28.99 -5.34
C PRO A 185 18.40 29.37 -3.85
N ALA A 186 17.24 29.78 -3.33
CA ALA A 186 17.04 30.18 -1.95
C ALA A 186 17.19 28.99 -0.95
N LEU A 187 17.05 27.74 -1.43
CA LEU A 187 17.18 26.54 -0.60
C LEU A 187 18.51 25.80 -0.78
N ARG A 188 19.45 26.36 -1.55
CA ARG A 188 20.72 25.68 -1.85
C ARG A 188 21.51 25.25 -0.60
N ASN A 189 21.46 26.04 0.46
CA ASN A 189 22.13 25.78 1.74
C ASN A 189 21.16 25.42 2.87
N GLN A 190 19.87 25.20 2.55
CA GLN A 190 18.85 24.82 3.52
C GLN A 190 18.86 23.31 3.73
N PRO A 191 19.08 22.80 4.95
CA PRO A 191 18.99 21.37 5.23
C PRO A 191 17.57 20.84 5.00
N MET A 192 17.43 19.73 4.31
CA MET A 192 16.19 18.96 4.21
C MET A 192 16.16 17.94 5.34
N ARG A 193 15.35 18.19 6.35
CA ARG A 193 15.25 17.35 7.54
C ARG A 193 14.21 16.26 7.34
N TRP A 194 14.62 15.01 7.30
CA TRP A 194 13.73 13.84 7.31
C TRP A 194 13.87 13.09 8.62
N LEU A 195 12.73 12.83 9.27
CA LEU A 195 12.67 12.09 10.52
C LEU A 195 11.76 10.86 10.31
N LEU A 196 12.28 9.66 10.61
CA LEU A 196 11.54 8.40 10.58
C LEU A 196 11.40 7.88 12.00
N ALA A 197 10.16 7.84 12.52
CA ALA A 197 9.83 7.42 13.87
C ALA A 197 9.03 6.12 13.89
N ASP A 198 9.31 5.25 14.87
CA ASP A 198 8.51 4.04 15.12
C ASP A 198 8.56 3.65 16.60
N LEU A 199 7.50 3.00 17.10
CA LEU A 199 7.48 2.40 18.44
C LEU A 199 8.37 1.15 18.54
N ALA A 200 8.63 0.46 17.43
CA ALA A 200 9.56 -0.66 17.40
C ALA A 200 10.98 -0.22 17.77
N ASP A 201 11.81 -1.15 18.18
CA ASP A 201 13.21 -0.95 18.57
C ASP A 201 14.16 -0.78 17.39
N ARG A 202 13.69 -1.04 16.15
CA ARG A 202 14.49 -0.98 14.92
C ARG A 202 13.62 -0.74 13.69
N LEU A 203 14.25 -0.33 12.60
CA LEU A 203 13.61 -0.29 11.28
C LEU A 203 13.25 -1.70 10.81
N LEU A 204 12.16 -1.81 10.03
CA LEU A 204 11.77 -3.07 9.39
C LEU A 204 11.75 -4.24 10.41
N PRO A 205 11.00 -4.12 11.53
CA PRO A 205 11.07 -5.07 12.64
C PRO A 205 10.73 -6.50 12.23
N GLY A 206 9.92 -6.69 11.18
CA GLY A 206 9.58 -8.00 10.61
C GLY A 206 10.69 -8.66 9.77
N LEU A 207 11.83 -7.97 9.54
CA LEU A 207 12.93 -8.48 8.73
C LEU A 207 14.11 -8.98 9.58
N HIS A 208 15.00 -9.75 8.93
CA HIS A 208 16.25 -10.17 9.57
C HIS A 208 17.07 -8.95 10.04
N PRO A 209 17.65 -8.95 11.25
CA PRO A 209 18.37 -7.81 11.82
C PRO A 209 19.44 -7.18 10.92
N ARG A 210 20.13 -7.98 10.11
CA ARG A 210 21.13 -7.48 9.15
C ARG A 210 20.54 -6.57 8.08
N MET A 211 19.31 -6.84 7.63
CA MET A 211 18.60 -6.01 6.65
C MET A 211 18.16 -4.69 7.28
N SER A 212 17.62 -4.75 8.50
CA SER A 212 17.29 -3.59 9.31
C SER A 212 18.52 -2.67 9.49
N ALA A 213 19.65 -3.23 9.92
CA ALA A 213 20.91 -2.49 10.08
C ALA A 213 21.45 -1.91 8.76
N THR A 214 21.21 -2.58 7.64
CA THR A 214 21.58 -2.05 6.31
C THR A 214 20.73 -0.85 5.93
N ALA A 215 19.40 -0.93 6.12
CA ALA A 215 18.49 0.18 5.87
C ALA A 215 18.81 1.38 6.78
N ASP A 216 19.00 1.15 8.07
CA ASP A 216 19.39 2.18 9.06
C ASP A 216 20.67 2.91 8.63
N ARG A 217 21.71 2.17 8.27
CA ARG A 217 23.00 2.74 7.83
C ARG A 217 22.85 3.59 6.57
N VAL A 218 22.08 3.12 5.58
CA VAL A 218 21.85 3.85 4.33
C VAL A 218 21.11 5.15 4.58
N LEU A 219 20.03 5.11 5.37
CA LEU A 219 19.21 6.28 5.65
C LEU A 219 19.97 7.32 6.50
N ARG A 220 20.66 6.89 7.55
CA ARG A 220 21.49 7.82 8.39
C ARG A 220 22.61 8.46 7.59
N ARG A 221 23.27 7.74 6.69
CA ARG A 221 24.30 8.32 5.80
C ARG A 221 23.77 9.41 4.87
N ARG A 222 22.44 9.38 4.59
CA ARG A 222 21.74 10.42 3.81
C ARG A 222 21.12 11.51 4.68
N GLY A 223 21.42 11.53 5.98
CA GLY A 223 20.91 12.55 6.90
C GLY A 223 19.49 12.32 7.40
N VAL A 224 18.89 11.14 7.16
CA VAL A 224 17.58 10.80 7.75
C VAL A 224 17.76 10.51 9.24
N GLU A 225 17.06 11.25 10.08
CA GLU A 225 16.99 11.01 11.52
C GLU A 225 16.12 9.81 11.82
N ILE A 226 16.67 8.78 12.46
CA ILE A 226 15.92 7.57 12.82
C ILE A 226 15.67 7.59 14.32
N ARG A 227 14.39 7.55 14.71
CA ARG A 227 13.88 7.66 16.08
C ARG A 227 13.00 6.44 16.41
N VAL A 228 13.63 5.33 16.77
CA VAL A 228 12.97 4.08 17.20
C VAL A 228 12.65 4.10 18.70
N GLY A 229 11.69 3.25 19.13
CA GLY A 229 11.18 3.22 20.49
C GLY A 229 10.32 4.43 20.87
N GLN A 230 9.89 5.23 19.90
CA GLN A 230 9.20 6.50 20.11
C GLN A 230 8.19 6.76 19.01
N SER A 231 7.10 7.46 19.35
CA SER A 231 6.05 7.80 18.39
C SER A 231 5.55 9.22 18.61
N VAL A 232 4.48 9.58 17.91
CA VAL A 232 3.75 10.85 18.05
C VAL A 232 2.73 10.70 19.16
N GLN A 233 2.63 11.70 20.01
CA GLN A 233 1.60 11.86 21.06
C GLN A 233 0.48 12.81 20.66
N TYR A 234 0.80 13.80 19.81
CA TYR A 234 -0.13 14.81 19.33
C TYR A 234 0.35 15.31 17.96
N ALA A 235 -0.59 15.58 17.06
CA ALA A 235 -0.32 16.24 15.78
C ALA A 235 -1.14 17.54 15.67
N GLY A 236 -0.49 18.62 15.26
CA GLY A 236 -1.12 19.90 14.95
C GLY A 236 -0.97 20.28 13.47
N VAL A 237 -1.46 21.45 13.11
CA VAL A 237 -1.38 21.99 11.74
C VAL A 237 0.06 22.32 11.33
N ASP A 238 0.90 22.66 12.29
CA ASP A 238 2.24 23.23 12.09
C ASP A 238 3.33 22.57 12.95
N SER A 239 2.95 21.70 13.85
CA SER A 239 3.88 20.97 14.71
C SER A 239 3.32 19.62 15.11
N LEU A 240 4.17 18.77 15.62
CA LEU A 240 3.81 17.56 16.32
C LEU A 240 4.59 17.44 17.63
N ARG A 241 4.00 16.73 18.61
CA ARG A 241 4.67 16.37 19.85
C ARG A 241 4.93 14.87 19.89
N ARG A 242 6.14 14.50 20.22
CA ARG A 242 6.56 13.12 20.37
C ARG A 242 6.25 12.60 21.77
N THR A 243 6.24 11.27 21.91
CA THR A 243 6.07 10.59 23.22
C THR A 243 7.17 10.93 24.23
N THR A 244 8.29 11.49 23.78
CA THR A 244 9.39 12.03 24.64
C THR A 244 9.12 13.44 25.14
N GLY A 245 8.03 14.09 24.74
CA GLY A 245 7.73 15.50 25.01
C GLY A 245 8.37 16.49 24.02
N GLU A 246 9.27 16.04 23.13
CA GLU A 246 9.89 16.91 22.12
C GLU A 246 8.82 17.39 21.12
N GLU A 247 8.82 18.70 20.90
CA GLU A 247 7.98 19.32 19.87
C GLU A 247 8.80 19.57 18.60
N ILE A 248 8.22 19.23 17.46
CA ILE A 248 8.87 19.35 16.15
C ILE A 248 7.96 20.20 15.26
N ALA A 249 8.45 21.37 14.86
CA ALA A 249 7.79 22.18 13.85
C ALA A 249 7.89 21.50 12.48
N THR A 250 6.73 21.25 11.87
CA THR A 250 6.63 20.62 10.55
C THR A 250 5.27 20.90 9.92
N ARG A 251 5.25 20.94 8.59
CA ARG A 251 4.01 20.98 7.77
C ARG A 251 3.71 19.63 7.14
N SER A 252 4.49 18.58 7.45
CA SER A 252 4.48 17.32 6.71
C SER A 252 4.59 16.13 7.65
N LEU A 253 3.44 15.63 8.11
CA LEU A 253 3.33 14.40 8.88
C LEU A 253 2.79 13.28 7.97
N ILE A 254 3.62 12.29 7.66
CA ILE A 254 3.30 11.17 6.78
C ILE A 254 3.05 9.93 7.64
N TRP A 255 1.88 9.29 7.47
CA TRP A 255 1.42 8.21 8.34
C TRP A 255 1.52 6.85 7.68
N CYS A 256 2.46 6.02 8.14
CA CYS A 256 2.78 4.70 7.62
C CYS A 256 2.74 3.61 8.70
N VAL A 257 1.86 3.74 9.70
CA VAL A 257 1.81 2.90 10.93
C VAL A 257 1.19 1.52 10.69
N GLY A 258 1.13 1.08 9.46
CA GLY A 258 0.56 -0.20 9.08
C GLY A 258 -0.90 -0.10 8.65
N VAL A 259 -1.54 -1.25 8.53
CA VAL A 259 -2.88 -1.38 7.98
C VAL A 259 -3.79 -2.16 8.92
N ARG A 260 -5.11 -1.99 8.78
CA ARG A 260 -6.13 -2.84 9.37
C ARG A 260 -7.03 -3.41 8.26
N PRO A 261 -7.70 -4.54 8.48
CA PRO A 261 -8.66 -5.06 7.51
C PRO A 261 -9.69 -4.01 7.11
N ASP A 262 -10.21 -4.16 5.89
CA ASP A 262 -11.28 -3.27 5.39
C ASP A 262 -12.50 -3.32 6.33
N PRO A 263 -13.13 -2.20 6.68
CA PRO A 263 -14.31 -2.13 7.55
C PRO A 263 -15.51 -2.97 7.08
N LEU A 264 -15.61 -3.29 5.80
CA LEU A 264 -16.63 -4.19 5.26
C LEU A 264 -16.65 -5.53 6.00
N VAL A 265 -15.49 -6.00 6.48
CA VAL A 265 -15.36 -7.25 7.25
C VAL A 265 -16.11 -7.19 8.58
N GLU A 266 -16.06 -6.04 9.26
CA GLU A 266 -16.74 -5.85 10.54
C GLU A 266 -18.27 -5.93 10.40
N GLY A 267 -18.81 -5.45 9.27
CA GLY A 267 -20.24 -5.47 8.96
C GLY A 267 -20.82 -6.85 8.66
N LEU A 268 -19.97 -7.90 8.51
CA LEU A 268 -20.43 -9.26 8.25
C LEU A 268 -20.83 -10.05 9.51
N GLU A 269 -20.54 -9.53 10.69
CA GLU A 269 -20.81 -10.17 12.00
C GLU A 269 -20.31 -11.63 12.11
N LEU A 270 -19.26 -11.95 11.37
CA LEU A 270 -18.60 -13.26 11.36
C LEU A 270 -17.40 -13.31 12.31
N PRO A 271 -16.98 -14.50 12.78
CA PRO A 271 -15.79 -14.63 13.60
C PRO A 271 -14.54 -14.04 12.94
N THR A 272 -13.82 -13.22 13.70
CA THR A 272 -12.58 -12.59 13.25
C THR A 272 -11.40 -12.95 14.15
N ASP A 273 -10.20 -12.82 13.62
CA ASP A 273 -8.93 -12.84 14.34
C ASP A 273 -8.16 -11.56 13.98
N HIS A 274 -7.90 -10.70 14.98
CA HIS A 274 -7.35 -9.36 14.79
C HIS A 274 -8.09 -8.53 13.72
N GLY A 275 -9.43 -8.63 13.68
CA GLY A 275 -10.32 -7.96 12.71
C GLY A 275 -10.34 -8.59 11.32
N ARG A 276 -9.64 -9.70 11.08
CA ARG A 276 -9.61 -10.45 9.82
C ARG A 276 -10.58 -11.63 9.90
N LEU A 277 -11.31 -11.91 8.84
CA LEU A 277 -12.25 -13.04 8.77
C LEU A 277 -11.53 -14.36 9.02
N GLN A 278 -12.05 -15.16 9.95
CA GLN A 278 -11.56 -16.52 10.17
C GLN A 278 -11.93 -17.41 9.00
N VAL A 279 -10.93 -18.02 8.39
CA VAL A 279 -11.09 -18.97 7.29
C VAL A 279 -10.46 -20.31 7.61
N HIS A 280 -10.84 -21.34 6.87
CA HIS A 280 -10.12 -22.60 6.81
C HIS A 280 -8.83 -22.44 5.99
N GLU A 281 -7.93 -23.37 6.10
CA GLU A 281 -6.73 -23.42 5.25
C GLU A 281 -7.02 -23.45 3.75
N THR A 282 -8.23 -23.87 3.38
CA THR A 282 -8.77 -23.86 2.01
C THR A 282 -9.33 -22.50 1.57
N LEU A 283 -9.24 -21.46 2.42
CA LEU A 283 -9.76 -20.11 2.23
C LEU A 283 -11.29 -19.98 2.28
N VAL A 284 -12.01 -21.05 2.65
CA VAL A 284 -13.46 -21.00 2.91
C VAL A 284 -13.69 -20.27 4.25
N VAL A 285 -14.62 -19.35 4.28
CA VAL A 285 -15.01 -18.63 5.52
C VAL A 285 -15.69 -19.60 6.48
N ARG A 286 -15.29 -19.58 7.74
CA ARG A 286 -15.85 -20.49 8.73
C ARG A 286 -17.35 -20.31 8.88
N GLY A 287 -18.09 -21.42 8.78
CA GLY A 287 -19.55 -21.43 8.84
C GLY A 287 -20.28 -20.99 7.54
N ARG A 288 -19.55 -20.72 6.45
CA ARG A 288 -20.14 -20.24 5.17
C ARG A 288 -19.50 -20.95 3.97
N ALA A 289 -20.02 -22.11 3.60
CA ALA A 289 -19.43 -22.97 2.55
C ALA A 289 -19.35 -22.33 1.14
N HIS A 290 -20.18 -21.31 0.86
CA HIS A 290 -20.23 -20.61 -0.41
C HIS A 290 -19.39 -19.31 -0.44
N VAL A 291 -18.74 -18.96 0.68
CA VAL A 291 -17.99 -17.73 0.83
C VAL A 291 -16.51 -18.05 1.07
N PHE A 292 -15.66 -17.42 0.28
CA PHE A 292 -14.21 -17.51 0.37
C PHE A 292 -13.65 -16.13 0.73
N ALA A 293 -12.57 -16.10 1.51
CA ALA A 293 -11.87 -14.85 1.77
C ALA A 293 -10.35 -15.01 1.65
N CYS A 294 -9.67 -13.97 1.14
CA CYS A 294 -8.24 -14.00 0.88
C CYS A 294 -7.61 -12.59 0.90
N GLY A 295 -6.30 -12.55 1.08
CA GLY A 295 -5.54 -11.31 1.24
C GLY A 295 -5.69 -10.73 2.65
N ASP A 296 -5.55 -9.41 2.77
CA ASP A 296 -5.44 -8.75 4.07
C ASP A 296 -6.72 -8.84 4.92
N CYS A 297 -7.89 -9.02 4.32
CA CYS A 297 -9.17 -9.17 5.01
C CYS A 297 -9.39 -10.56 5.63
N ALA A 298 -8.55 -11.57 5.33
CA ALA A 298 -8.70 -12.94 5.80
C ALA A 298 -7.57 -13.40 6.73
N ALA A 299 -7.91 -14.02 7.86
CA ALA A 299 -6.99 -14.66 8.79
C ALA A 299 -6.68 -16.10 8.32
N VAL A 300 -5.83 -16.21 7.31
CA VAL A 300 -5.50 -17.49 6.67
C VAL A 300 -4.49 -18.24 7.53
N PRO A 301 -4.78 -19.49 7.99
CA PRO A 301 -3.84 -20.29 8.74
C PRO A 301 -2.54 -20.55 7.96
N ASP A 302 -1.40 -20.43 8.61
CA ASP A 302 -0.11 -20.82 8.04
C ASP A 302 0.19 -22.28 8.38
N VAL A 303 -0.11 -23.17 7.46
CA VAL A 303 0.11 -24.62 7.67
C VAL A 303 1.60 -24.98 7.81
N THR A 304 2.51 -24.06 7.46
CA THR A 304 3.97 -24.24 7.66
C THR A 304 4.42 -23.81 9.06
N ARG A 305 3.54 -23.09 9.80
CA ARG A 305 3.76 -22.61 11.16
C ARG A 305 2.48 -22.80 11.99
N PRO A 306 2.20 -24.01 12.48
CA PRO A 306 0.96 -24.30 13.19
C PRO A 306 0.67 -23.27 14.30
N GLY A 307 -0.59 -22.82 14.40
CA GLY A 307 -1.03 -21.82 15.38
C GLY A 307 -0.78 -20.36 14.96
N SER A 308 -0.16 -20.12 13.82
CA SER A 308 0.01 -18.76 13.29
C SER A 308 -0.90 -18.49 12.08
N ILE A 309 -1.18 -17.21 11.82
CA ILE A 309 -1.86 -16.73 10.62
C ILE A 309 -0.87 -16.01 9.71
N THR A 310 -1.13 -16.06 8.40
CA THR A 310 -0.29 -15.39 7.39
C THR A 310 -0.31 -13.87 7.54
N GLY A 311 0.82 -13.21 7.25
CA GLY A 311 0.91 -11.75 7.28
C GLY A 311 0.10 -11.06 6.17
N MET A 312 -0.26 -9.79 6.40
CA MET A 312 -0.88 -8.92 5.39
C MET A 312 0.18 -8.41 4.41
N THR A 313 0.52 -9.20 3.40
CA THR A 313 1.52 -8.87 2.39
C THR A 313 1.03 -9.16 0.97
N ALA A 314 1.55 -8.41 0.00
CA ALA A 314 1.26 -8.63 -1.42
C ALA A 314 1.59 -10.06 -1.88
N GLN A 315 2.65 -10.68 -1.32
CA GLN A 315 3.03 -12.06 -1.65
C GLN A 315 1.96 -13.07 -1.22
N HIS A 316 1.47 -12.95 0.03
CA HIS A 316 0.38 -13.80 0.52
C HIS A 316 -0.90 -13.56 -0.29
N ALA A 317 -1.32 -12.31 -0.44
CA ALA A 317 -2.53 -11.93 -1.16
C ALA A 317 -2.54 -12.49 -2.60
N GLN A 318 -1.42 -12.35 -3.33
CA GLN A 318 -1.30 -12.84 -4.70
C GLN A 318 -1.44 -14.37 -4.79
N ARG A 319 -0.84 -15.12 -3.86
CA ARG A 319 -0.87 -16.59 -3.87
C ARG A 319 -2.21 -17.12 -3.38
N GLN A 320 -2.77 -16.51 -2.35
CA GLN A 320 -4.10 -16.81 -1.86
C GLN A 320 -5.15 -16.57 -2.96
N GLY A 321 -5.05 -15.47 -3.73
CA GLY A 321 -5.91 -15.21 -4.87
C GLY A 321 -5.83 -16.30 -5.96
N ARG A 322 -4.65 -16.84 -6.22
CA ARG A 322 -4.48 -17.96 -7.17
C ARG A 322 -5.08 -19.26 -6.64
N LEU A 323 -4.94 -19.52 -5.35
CA LEU A 323 -5.50 -20.71 -4.72
C LEU A 323 -7.03 -20.61 -4.62
N VAL A 324 -7.56 -19.48 -4.19
CA VAL A 324 -9.00 -19.30 -4.06
C VAL A 324 -9.72 -19.53 -5.41
N ALA A 325 -9.09 -19.15 -6.51
CA ALA A 325 -9.62 -19.42 -7.84
C ALA A 325 -9.77 -20.92 -8.13
N ARG A 326 -8.78 -21.74 -7.73
CA ARG A 326 -8.87 -23.20 -7.87
C ARG A 326 -9.95 -23.77 -6.95
N ASN A 327 -9.95 -23.34 -5.68
CA ASN A 327 -10.88 -23.85 -4.70
C ASN A 327 -12.34 -23.46 -4.98
N VAL A 328 -12.60 -22.25 -5.46
CA VAL A 328 -13.94 -21.85 -5.93
C VAL A 328 -14.38 -22.71 -7.10
N ALA A 329 -13.51 -22.92 -8.09
CA ALA A 329 -13.83 -23.77 -9.23
C ALA A 329 -14.05 -25.24 -8.82
N ALA A 330 -13.25 -25.77 -7.89
CA ALA A 330 -13.43 -27.11 -7.31
C ALA A 330 -14.77 -27.21 -6.57
N SER A 331 -15.11 -26.21 -5.75
CA SER A 331 -16.37 -26.18 -5.00
C SER A 331 -17.63 -26.19 -5.88
N LEU A 332 -17.55 -25.67 -7.11
CA LEU A 332 -18.66 -25.72 -8.08
C LEU A 332 -18.87 -27.13 -8.66
N ARG A 333 -17.82 -27.93 -8.69
CA ARG A 333 -17.86 -29.33 -9.20
C ARG A 333 -18.05 -30.36 -8.08
N GLY A 334 -17.98 -29.95 -6.81
CA GLY A 334 -17.99 -30.85 -5.66
C GLY A 334 -16.65 -31.56 -5.45
N ASP A 335 -15.54 -31.03 -5.99
CA ASP A 335 -14.19 -31.58 -5.81
C ASP A 335 -13.56 -31.14 -4.47
N ASP A 336 -12.52 -31.83 -4.02
CA ASP A 336 -11.76 -31.51 -2.83
C ASP A 336 -11.03 -30.15 -2.97
N LEU A 337 -10.93 -29.42 -1.85
CA LEU A 337 -10.28 -28.12 -1.80
C LEU A 337 -8.82 -28.25 -1.32
N GLU A 338 -7.93 -27.49 -1.96
CA GLU A 338 -6.51 -27.45 -1.62
C GLU A 338 -6.22 -26.51 -0.44
N PRO A 339 -5.35 -26.90 0.52
CA PRO A 339 -4.90 -26.01 1.59
C PRO A 339 -3.86 -25.00 1.10
N TYR A 340 -3.84 -23.79 1.70
CA TYR A 340 -2.84 -22.78 1.44
C TYR A 340 -1.48 -23.14 2.03
N LYS A 341 -0.46 -23.24 1.18
CA LYS A 341 0.93 -23.41 1.59
C LYS A 341 1.78 -22.24 1.12
N HIS A 342 2.46 -21.59 2.06
CA HIS A 342 3.35 -20.49 1.75
C HIS A 342 4.77 -20.98 1.47
N HIS A 343 5.36 -20.47 0.38
CA HIS A 343 6.80 -20.57 0.12
C HIS A 343 7.36 -19.15 0.18
N ASP A 344 8.16 -18.85 1.17
CA ASP A 344 8.78 -17.55 1.33
C ASP A 344 9.85 -17.35 0.24
N LEU A 345 9.70 -16.30 -0.57
CA LEU A 345 10.69 -15.91 -1.58
C LEU A 345 11.65 -14.84 -1.06
N GLY A 346 11.56 -14.49 0.22
CA GLY A 346 12.30 -13.41 0.82
C GLY A 346 11.66 -12.05 0.63
N PHE A 347 12.39 -11.02 0.98
CA PHE A 347 11.93 -9.65 1.04
C PHE A 347 12.83 -8.72 0.25
N LEU A 348 12.25 -7.61 -0.21
CA LEU A 348 12.90 -6.57 -0.97
C LEU A 348 12.48 -5.22 -0.40
N VAL A 349 13.43 -4.32 -0.15
CA VAL A 349 13.18 -2.95 0.31
C VAL A 349 13.99 -2.00 -0.55
N ASP A 350 13.32 -1.09 -1.22
CA ASP A 350 13.95 -0.06 -2.04
C ASP A 350 14.36 1.13 -1.18
N LEU A 351 15.66 1.39 -1.10
CA LEU A 351 16.20 2.51 -0.32
C LEU A 351 16.51 3.74 -1.18
N GLY A 352 15.99 3.79 -2.40
CA GLY A 352 16.21 4.89 -3.33
C GLY A 352 17.61 4.94 -3.95
N GLY A 353 17.75 5.63 -5.08
CA GLY A 353 18.99 5.68 -5.83
C GLY A 353 19.47 4.27 -6.22
N TRP A 354 20.73 3.97 -5.96
CA TRP A 354 21.37 2.66 -6.20
C TRP A 354 21.37 1.75 -4.97
N ALA A 355 20.63 2.09 -3.93
CA ALA A 355 20.57 1.34 -2.69
C ALA A 355 19.26 0.55 -2.57
N ALA A 356 19.37 -0.69 -2.14
CA ALA A 356 18.29 -1.56 -1.71
C ALA A 356 18.81 -2.56 -0.69
N ALA A 357 17.90 -3.14 0.09
CA ALA A 357 18.17 -4.31 0.92
C ALA A 357 17.24 -5.44 0.47
N ALA A 358 17.80 -6.60 0.18
CA ALA A 358 17.06 -7.73 -0.35
C ALA A 358 17.51 -9.04 0.31
N ASN A 359 16.59 -9.98 0.43
CA ASN A 359 16.89 -11.32 0.93
C ASN A 359 16.17 -12.39 0.08
N PRO A 360 16.40 -12.40 -1.25
CA PRO A 360 15.76 -13.39 -2.11
C PRO A 360 16.23 -14.79 -1.73
N LEU A 361 15.28 -15.72 -1.55
CA LEU A 361 15.56 -17.12 -1.17
C LEU A 361 16.52 -17.25 0.04
N ASN A 362 16.39 -16.33 1.01
CA ASN A 362 17.25 -16.25 2.20
C ASN A 362 18.73 -15.88 1.93
N VAL A 363 19.06 -15.33 0.76
CA VAL A 363 20.41 -14.80 0.44
C VAL A 363 20.42 -13.29 0.68
N PRO A 364 21.04 -12.77 1.76
CA PRO A 364 21.05 -11.35 2.06
C PRO A 364 21.93 -10.59 1.07
N MET A 365 21.37 -9.54 0.48
CA MET A 365 22.03 -8.67 -0.49
C MET A 365 21.81 -7.19 -0.14
N SER A 366 22.71 -6.32 -0.57
CA SER A 366 22.58 -4.86 -0.40
C SER A 366 23.22 -4.09 -1.56
N GLY A 367 22.92 -2.79 -1.64
CA GLY A 367 23.50 -1.89 -2.64
C GLY A 367 22.99 -2.15 -4.06
N PRO A 368 23.83 -1.89 -5.12
CA PRO A 368 23.42 -1.97 -6.51
C PRO A 368 22.94 -3.35 -6.95
N ALA A 369 23.54 -4.43 -6.45
CA ALA A 369 23.11 -5.80 -6.77
C ALA A 369 21.70 -6.08 -6.23
N ALA A 370 21.42 -5.71 -4.97
CA ALA A 370 20.08 -5.78 -4.40
C ALA A 370 19.08 -4.91 -5.18
N LYS A 371 19.49 -3.72 -5.62
CA LYS A 371 18.65 -2.82 -6.42
C LYS A 371 18.28 -3.46 -7.77
N ALA A 372 19.21 -4.09 -8.45
CA ALA A 372 18.94 -4.80 -9.69
C ALA A 372 17.96 -5.97 -9.50
N VAL A 373 18.13 -6.77 -8.44
CA VAL A 373 17.20 -7.85 -8.07
C VAL A 373 15.82 -7.29 -7.74
N THR A 374 15.74 -6.22 -6.96
CA THR A 374 14.47 -5.55 -6.59
C THR A 374 13.72 -5.06 -7.84
N ARG A 375 14.40 -4.36 -8.75
CA ARG A 375 13.80 -3.90 -10.02
C ARG A 375 13.37 -5.06 -10.90
N GLY A 376 14.23 -6.08 -11.05
CA GLY A 376 13.91 -7.29 -11.81
C GLY A 376 12.66 -8.00 -11.28
N TYR A 377 12.55 -8.17 -9.97
CA TYR A 377 11.37 -8.74 -9.32
C TYR A 377 10.10 -7.90 -9.57
N HIS A 378 10.19 -6.58 -9.46
CA HIS A 378 9.03 -5.72 -9.73
C HIS A 378 8.60 -5.77 -11.20
N LEU A 379 9.53 -5.78 -12.16
CA LEU A 379 9.19 -5.96 -13.57
C LEU A 379 8.56 -7.35 -13.83
N TYR A 380 9.08 -8.40 -13.22
CA TYR A 380 8.48 -9.74 -13.33
C TYR A 380 7.06 -9.78 -12.76
N SER A 381 6.84 -9.17 -11.58
CA SER A 381 5.60 -9.25 -10.83
C SER A 381 4.53 -8.27 -11.30
N LEU A 382 4.92 -7.17 -11.96
CA LEU A 382 4.00 -6.15 -12.49
C LEU A 382 3.23 -6.71 -13.69
N PRO A 383 1.90 -6.84 -13.62
CA PRO A 383 1.11 -7.31 -14.76
C PRO A 383 0.93 -6.15 -15.78
N GLY A 384 1.55 -6.30 -16.93
CA GLY A 384 1.36 -5.37 -18.06
C GLY A 384 2.49 -4.38 -18.25
N ASN A 385 2.51 -3.25 -17.70
CA ASN A 385 3.33 -2.07 -17.98
C ASN A 385 4.87 -2.22 -17.84
N ARG A 386 5.41 -3.44 -17.89
CA ARG A 386 6.82 -3.79 -17.63
C ARG A 386 7.80 -2.98 -18.47
N THR A 387 7.60 -2.98 -19.80
CA THR A 387 8.49 -2.27 -20.73
C THR A 387 8.49 -0.76 -20.46
N ARG A 388 7.32 -0.19 -20.27
CA ARG A 388 7.19 1.26 -20.00
C ARG A 388 7.84 1.64 -18.68
N THR A 389 7.63 0.85 -17.62
CA THR A 389 8.27 1.05 -16.30
C THR A 389 9.80 0.93 -16.40
N GLY A 390 10.29 -0.08 -17.13
CA GLY A 390 11.73 -0.26 -17.37
C GLY A 390 12.35 0.90 -18.15
N LEU A 391 11.63 1.43 -19.15
CA LEU A 391 12.07 2.61 -19.91
C LEU A 391 12.08 3.87 -19.03
N ASP A 392 11.07 4.09 -18.18
CA ASP A 392 11.08 5.24 -17.26
C ASP A 392 12.31 5.17 -16.33
N TRP A 393 12.63 3.99 -15.80
CA TRP A 393 13.85 3.83 -14.99
C TRP A 393 15.14 4.09 -15.76
N ALA A 394 15.22 3.66 -17.01
CA ALA A 394 16.39 3.89 -17.86
C ALA A 394 16.55 5.39 -18.20
N VAL A 395 15.45 6.05 -18.56
CA VAL A 395 15.45 7.49 -18.83
C VAL A 395 15.82 8.28 -17.59
N ASN A 396 15.24 7.96 -16.42
CA ASN A 396 15.51 8.67 -15.16
C ASN A 396 16.94 8.44 -14.61
N ALA A 397 17.61 7.40 -15.08
CA ALA A 397 19.03 7.18 -14.73
C ALA A 397 19.96 8.17 -15.46
N VAL A 398 19.55 8.68 -16.61
CA VAL A 398 20.32 9.61 -17.45
C VAL A 398 19.78 11.03 -17.35
N LEU A 399 18.45 11.17 -17.38
CA LEU A 399 17.75 12.46 -17.37
C LEU A 399 16.87 12.52 -16.11
N PRO A 400 17.36 13.13 -15.03
CA PRO A 400 16.59 13.18 -13.78
C PRO A 400 15.25 13.91 -14.00
N PRO A 401 14.13 13.36 -13.45
CA PRO A 401 12.81 13.93 -13.64
C PRO A 401 12.71 15.29 -12.97
N ARG A 402 11.96 16.21 -13.61
CA ARG A 402 11.66 17.52 -13.05
C ARG A 402 10.48 17.40 -12.08
N ALA A 403 10.55 18.14 -10.99
CA ALA A 403 9.43 18.28 -10.08
C ALA A 403 8.48 19.36 -10.63
N VAL A 404 7.20 19.00 -10.71
CA VAL A 404 6.12 19.93 -11.09
C VAL A 404 4.94 19.65 -10.17
N GLN A 405 4.31 20.71 -9.68
CA GLN A 405 3.10 20.64 -8.88
C GLN A 405 1.89 20.59 -9.81
N PHE A 406 1.19 19.48 -9.90
CA PHE A 406 0.02 19.36 -10.78
C PHE A 406 -1.26 19.95 -10.18
N GLY A 407 -1.40 19.96 -8.86
CA GLY A 407 -2.59 20.46 -8.17
C GLY A 407 -3.86 19.67 -8.46
N LEU A 408 -3.71 18.43 -8.96
CA LEU A 408 -4.85 17.60 -9.38
C LEU A 408 -5.62 17.01 -8.19
N VAL A 409 -4.98 16.87 -7.06
CA VAL A 409 -5.56 16.28 -5.87
C VAL A 409 -5.60 17.34 -4.78
N GLY A 410 -6.80 17.76 -4.37
CA GLY A 410 -7.01 18.65 -3.25
C GLY A 410 -6.61 17.99 -1.93
N ARG A 411 -6.71 18.71 -0.81
CA ARG A 411 -6.45 18.15 0.51
C ARG A 411 -7.39 16.95 0.73
N LEU A 412 -6.85 15.77 0.59
CA LEU A 412 -7.56 14.55 0.96
C LEU A 412 -7.68 14.58 2.48
N ASN A 413 -8.90 14.62 3.00
CA ASN A 413 -9.19 14.28 4.39
C ASN A 413 -9.05 12.77 4.53
N GLN A 414 -8.12 12.46 5.03
CA GLN A 414 -6.92 11.93 4.83
C GLN A 414 -6.60 10.58 5.28
N ALA A 415 -6.88 10.09 6.25
CA ALA A 415 -6.48 8.83 6.79
C ALA A 415 -7.71 7.93 7.00
N THR A 416 -8.91 8.45 6.80
CA THR A 416 -10.16 7.82 7.22
C THR A 416 -11.00 7.18 6.13
N SER A 417 -10.65 7.28 4.86
CA SER A 417 -11.57 6.84 3.82
C SER A 417 -11.14 5.57 3.12
N PRO A 418 -11.95 4.53 3.22
CA PRO A 418 -12.13 3.59 2.13
C PRO A 418 -13.00 4.30 1.09
N GLY A 419 -12.43 4.66 -0.06
CA GLY A 419 -13.15 5.36 -1.12
C GLY A 419 -13.30 6.85 -0.82
N THR A 420 -12.40 7.63 -1.34
CA THR A 420 -12.39 9.09 -1.35
C THR A 420 -13.75 9.62 -1.80
N ARG A 421 -14.50 10.22 -0.89
CA ARG A 421 -15.54 11.17 -1.29
C ARG A 421 -14.81 12.38 -1.86
N PHE A 422 -14.90 12.58 -3.15
CA PHE A 422 -14.60 13.88 -3.76
C PHE A 422 -15.68 14.84 -3.25
N SER A 423 -15.35 15.66 -2.27
CA SER A 423 -16.16 16.83 -1.96
C SER A 423 -15.75 17.94 -2.93
N SER A 424 -16.70 18.36 -3.71
CA SER A 424 -16.70 19.52 -4.60
C SER A 424 -16.15 20.79 -3.93
#